data_5f33e5c34927014df14559b740ceaf10
#
_entry.id   5f33e5c34927014df14559b740ceaf10
#
_cell.length_a   1.000
_cell.length_b   1.000
_cell.length_c   1.000
_cell.angle_alpha   90.00
_cell.angle_beta   90.00
_cell.angle_gamma   90.00
#
_symmetry.space_group_name_H-M   'P 1'
#
loop_
_entity.id
_entity.type
_entity.pdbx_description
1 polymer ?
#
loop_
_entity_poly.entity_id
_entity_poly.type
_entity_poly.pdbx_seq_one_letter_code
_entity_poly.pdbx_strand_id
1 'polypeptide(L)'
;MLSGNDLLSDFALDPTAPLVVAVSGGVDSMVLLTLLSQTKHPLIAATFDHHMRPTSGEDVQLVRDYAKQLAVPVASGQWLRKKGQPVSEATARQARYQFLAQVAHQHHSRYVVLAHHGDDQLEGILMQLARSGNVMAMNGMQPRRAFGDLEVLRPLLSLSKAELSAYATQHQVPFVEDQTNADDTIARNRVRHLVTPVLKTLNPGVLAHTQRFSESLTALIALASPALRQLVPTPQLVIDWTPLLKQTTGVQRLVLEQYLQAFAIQIPPQVITQVLHALAKGNGNKHFDVAKHHLDACYGQLYVDAPKALRQPELSLSVDDSWHKLADGRLIGLFHQRPICDTWAYVPAQPLVIRQKVAGDVVALPNGHHKKLQPWLIGQKIPQFMRADLLVADCDSQVVWMALPAGNELFHARQTDIIQAVLALKKPADDSEDNNGK
;
A
#
# COMPACT_ATOMS: atom_id res chain seq x y z
N MET A 1 33.30 -28.00 8.16
CA MET A 1 32.41 -28.82 7.29
C MET A 1 31.01 -28.26 7.45
N LEU A 2 30.27 -27.99 6.39
CA LEU A 2 28.92 -27.45 6.46
C LEU A 2 27.99 -28.46 7.10
N SER A 3 27.31 -28.11 8.21
CA SER A 3 26.38 -29.03 8.89
C SER A 3 24.99 -28.40 9.04
N GLY A 4 23.96 -29.24 9.05
CA GLY A 4 22.57 -28.78 9.25
C GLY A 4 22.35 -28.15 10.63
N ASN A 5 23.06 -28.62 11.66
CA ASN A 5 22.94 -28.04 12.99
C ASN A 5 23.55 -26.62 13.07
N ASP A 6 24.68 -26.36 12.38
CA ASP A 6 25.28 -25.04 12.32
C ASP A 6 24.34 -24.05 11.60
N LEU A 7 23.66 -24.51 10.54
CA LEU A 7 22.69 -23.69 9.79
C LEU A 7 21.48 -23.26 10.62
N LEU A 8 21.09 -24.05 11.60
CA LEU A 8 19.93 -23.78 12.45
C LEU A 8 20.29 -23.16 13.81
N SER A 9 21.57 -23.06 14.16
CA SER A 9 22.02 -22.59 15.46
C SER A 9 21.47 -21.21 15.85
N ASP A 10 21.45 -20.29 14.90
CA ASP A 10 21.02 -18.90 15.12
C ASP A 10 19.51 -18.72 15.23
N PHE A 11 18.73 -19.78 14.91
CA PHE A 11 17.28 -19.69 14.93
C PHE A 11 16.62 -20.05 16.26
N ALA A 12 17.37 -20.63 17.20
CA ALA A 12 16.90 -21.04 18.53
C ALA A 12 15.57 -21.84 18.45
N LEU A 13 15.53 -22.85 17.57
CA LEU A 13 14.35 -23.69 17.37
C LEU A 13 14.27 -24.78 18.43
N ASP A 14 13.04 -25.17 18.81
CA ASP A 14 12.84 -26.40 19.56
C ASP A 14 13.29 -27.60 18.69
N PRO A 15 14.22 -28.44 19.16
CA PRO A 15 14.72 -29.58 18.40
C PRO A 15 13.63 -30.57 17.92
N THR A 16 12.46 -30.56 18.56
CA THR A 16 11.31 -31.43 18.22
C THR A 16 10.35 -30.76 17.23
N ALA A 17 10.54 -29.47 16.93
CA ALA A 17 9.68 -28.76 16.02
C ALA A 17 9.79 -29.29 14.58
N PRO A 18 8.67 -29.64 13.92
CA PRO A 18 8.70 -30.05 12.54
C PRO A 18 9.04 -28.87 11.60
N LEU A 19 9.82 -29.15 10.55
CA LEU A 19 10.21 -28.17 9.54
C LEU A 19 9.67 -28.55 8.18
N VAL A 20 8.93 -27.66 7.52
CA VAL A 20 8.54 -27.82 6.12
C VAL A 20 9.59 -27.21 5.22
N VAL A 21 10.32 -28.03 4.50
CA VAL A 21 11.41 -27.62 3.60
C VAL A 21 10.87 -27.49 2.19
N ALA A 22 10.90 -26.29 1.61
CA ALA A 22 10.50 -26.07 0.23
C ALA A 22 11.59 -26.58 -0.72
N VAL A 23 11.27 -27.59 -1.53
CA VAL A 23 12.21 -28.25 -2.43
C VAL A 23 11.72 -28.15 -3.87
N SER A 24 12.51 -27.46 -4.71
CA SER A 24 12.18 -27.26 -6.14
C SER A 24 12.88 -28.27 -7.08
N GLY A 25 13.76 -29.12 -6.56
CA GLY A 25 14.63 -29.98 -7.37
C GLY A 25 15.95 -29.32 -7.78
N GLY A 26 16.09 -28.01 -7.70
CA GLY A 26 17.33 -27.30 -7.98
C GLY A 26 18.37 -27.48 -6.86
N VAL A 27 19.67 -27.29 -7.20
CA VAL A 27 20.81 -27.59 -6.33
C VAL A 27 20.67 -27.02 -4.93
N ASP A 28 20.25 -25.74 -4.75
CA ASP A 28 20.17 -25.06 -3.46
C ASP A 28 19.17 -25.74 -2.52
N SER A 29 18.01 -26.08 -3.05
CA SER A 29 16.94 -26.75 -2.28
C SER A 29 17.26 -28.20 -1.95
N MET A 30 17.96 -28.90 -2.86
CA MET A 30 18.37 -30.27 -2.64
C MET A 30 19.50 -30.35 -1.60
N VAL A 31 20.47 -29.42 -1.65
CA VAL A 31 21.52 -29.28 -0.61
C VAL A 31 20.90 -28.91 0.74
N LEU A 32 19.94 -27.99 0.77
CA LEU A 32 19.25 -27.65 2.02
C LEU A 32 18.56 -28.88 2.63
N LEU A 33 17.83 -29.65 1.83
CA LEU A 33 17.16 -30.86 2.28
C LEU A 33 18.18 -31.87 2.85
N THR A 34 19.31 -32.07 2.15
CA THR A 34 20.39 -32.97 2.60
C THR A 34 20.99 -32.54 3.92
N LEU A 35 21.30 -31.26 4.08
CA LEU A 35 21.87 -30.72 5.33
C LEU A 35 20.91 -30.84 6.50
N LEU A 36 19.62 -30.53 6.27
CA LEU A 36 18.63 -30.61 7.33
C LEU A 36 18.26 -32.04 7.70
N SER A 37 18.35 -33.02 6.76
CA SER A 37 18.10 -34.43 7.07
C SER A 37 19.09 -35.03 8.08
N GLN A 38 20.22 -34.37 8.31
CA GLN A 38 21.22 -34.73 9.30
C GLN A 38 20.93 -34.16 10.71
N THR A 39 19.87 -33.36 10.82
CA THR A 39 19.44 -32.77 12.11
C THR A 39 18.42 -33.65 12.83
N LYS A 40 18.10 -33.30 14.08
CA LYS A 40 17.05 -34.02 14.85
C LYS A 40 15.65 -33.57 14.57
N HIS A 41 15.45 -32.51 13.79
CA HIS A 41 14.13 -31.98 13.48
C HIS A 41 13.33 -32.93 12.59
N PRO A 42 12.05 -33.19 12.87
CA PRO A 42 11.16 -33.84 11.93
C PRO A 42 11.04 -32.99 10.66
N LEU A 43 11.29 -33.58 9.48
CA LEU A 43 11.25 -32.85 8.21
C LEU A 43 10.07 -33.28 7.35
N ILE A 44 9.53 -32.34 6.59
CA ILE A 44 8.59 -32.57 5.50
C ILE A 44 9.13 -31.85 4.27
N ALA A 45 9.50 -32.60 3.22
CA ALA A 45 9.87 -32.01 1.95
C ALA A 45 8.61 -31.58 1.18
N ALA A 46 8.47 -30.30 0.90
CA ALA A 46 7.32 -29.75 0.17
C ALA A 46 7.75 -29.33 -1.24
N THR A 47 7.28 -30.04 -2.27
CA THR A 47 7.56 -29.74 -3.68
C THR A 47 6.31 -29.23 -4.38
N PHE A 48 6.46 -28.20 -5.23
CA PHE A 48 5.33 -27.54 -5.89
C PHE A 48 5.59 -27.40 -7.39
N ASP A 49 4.77 -28.05 -8.18
CA ASP A 49 4.83 -27.98 -9.63
C ASP A 49 4.05 -26.76 -10.14
N HIS A 50 4.77 -25.83 -10.77
CA HIS A 50 4.18 -24.67 -11.42
C HIS A 50 3.57 -24.94 -12.79
N HIS A 51 3.75 -26.14 -13.35
CA HIS A 51 3.37 -26.53 -14.73
C HIS A 51 3.82 -25.50 -15.78
N MET A 52 5.01 -24.94 -15.59
CA MET A 52 5.58 -23.95 -16.53
C MET A 52 6.41 -24.61 -17.64
N ARG A 53 6.76 -25.88 -17.48
CA ARG A 53 7.54 -26.69 -18.44
C ARG A 53 6.92 -28.08 -18.59
N PRO A 54 7.05 -28.71 -19.78
CA PRO A 54 6.61 -30.10 -19.99
C PRO A 54 7.30 -31.11 -19.06
N THR A 55 8.56 -30.85 -18.67
CA THR A 55 9.40 -31.70 -17.83
C THR A 55 9.27 -31.44 -16.33
N SER A 56 8.41 -30.53 -15.89
CA SER A 56 8.28 -30.17 -14.45
C SER A 56 7.87 -31.36 -13.57
N GLY A 57 7.21 -32.39 -14.13
CA GLY A 57 6.89 -33.63 -13.43
C GLY A 57 8.13 -34.46 -13.07
N GLU A 58 9.20 -34.41 -13.88
CA GLU A 58 10.47 -35.09 -13.61
C GLU A 58 11.18 -34.49 -12.41
N ASP A 59 11.13 -33.17 -12.26
CA ASP A 59 11.70 -32.48 -11.13
C ASP A 59 11.02 -32.93 -9.82
N VAL A 60 9.70 -33.05 -9.81
CA VAL A 60 8.93 -33.57 -8.67
C VAL A 60 9.28 -35.00 -8.34
N GLN A 61 9.48 -35.83 -9.38
CA GLN A 61 9.87 -37.23 -9.19
C GLN A 61 11.27 -37.35 -8.59
N LEU A 62 12.24 -36.56 -9.06
CA LEU A 62 13.59 -36.51 -8.49
C LEU A 62 13.53 -36.14 -6.98
N VAL A 63 12.77 -35.14 -6.63
CA VAL A 63 12.60 -34.74 -5.21
C VAL A 63 12.03 -35.89 -4.38
N ARG A 64 11.00 -36.60 -4.90
CA ARG A 64 10.38 -37.73 -4.20
C ARG A 64 11.38 -38.89 -3.98
N ASP A 65 12.11 -39.24 -5.02
CA ASP A 65 13.06 -40.37 -4.95
C ASP A 65 14.21 -40.08 -3.99
N TYR A 66 14.73 -38.84 -4.03
CA TYR A 66 15.80 -38.44 -3.14
C TYR A 66 15.32 -38.25 -1.68
N ALA A 67 14.18 -37.63 -1.45
CA ALA A 67 13.63 -37.51 -0.10
C ALA A 67 13.32 -38.88 0.53
N LYS A 68 12.91 -39.88 -0.27
CA LYS A 68 12.75 -41.28 0.15
C LYS A 68 14.09 -41.88 0.61
N GLN A 69 15.20 -41.64 -0.11
CA GLN A 69 16.54 -42.07 0.30
C GLN A 69 16.96 -41.45 1.66
N LEU A 70 16.54 -40.21 1.92
CA LEU A 70 16.81 -39.53 3.16
C LEU A 70 15.80 -39.87 4.28
N ALA A 71 14.84 -40.75 4.04
CA ALA A 71 13.72 -41.09 4.94
C ALA A 71 12.85 -39.84 5.33
N VAL A 72 12.73 -38.87 4.42
CA VAL A 72 11.94 -37.66 4.63
C VAL A 72 10.60 -37.77 3.90
N PRO A 73 9.45 -37.61 4.57
CA PRO A 73 8.14 -37.57 3.92
C PRO A 73 8.01 -36.39 2.95
N VAL A 74 7.25 -36.60 1.85
CA VAL A 74 7.07 -35.63 0.77
C VAL A 74 5.61 -35.20 0.65
N ALA A 75 5.36 -33.91 0.71
CA ALA A 75 4.12 -33.29 0.28
C ALA A 75 4.30 -32.69 -1.12
N SER A 76 3.41 -33.00 -2.04
CA SER A 76 3.46 -32.49 -3.42
C SER A 76 2.21 -31.69 -3.74
N GLY A 77 2.38 -30.54 -4.37
CA GLY A 77 1.30 -29.69 -4.85
C GLY A 77 1.52 -29.29 -6.30
N GLN A 78 0.46 -28.81 -6.94
CA GLN A 78 0.52 -28.31 -8.31
C GLN A 78 -0.29 -27.04 -8.47
N TRP A 79 0.11 -26.16 -9.37
CA TRP A 79 -0.62 -24.95 -9.66
C TRP A 79 -1.80 -25.21 -10.60
N LEU A 80 -2.98 -25.37 -10.04
CA LEU A 80 -4.23 -25.45 -10.80
C LEU A 80 -4.67 -24.05 -11.24
N ARG A 81 -4.34 -23.68 -12.47
CA ARG A 81 -4.69 -22.36 -13.02
C ARG A 81 -6.18 -22.30 -13.36
N LYS A 82 -6.86 -21.24 -12.90
CA LYS A 82 -8.20 -20.92 -13.36
C LYS A 82 -8.14 -20.35 -14.78
N LYS A 83 -9.10 -20.72 -15.64
CA LYS A 83 -9.20 -20.20 -17.02
C LYS A 83 -9.29 -18.66 -16.99
N GLY A 84 -8.38 -17.96 -17.69
CA GLY A 84 -8.30 -16.49 -17.71
C GLY A 84 -7.44 -15.85 -16.62
N GLN A 85 -6.84 -16.60 -15.72
CA GLN A 85 -5.93 -16.05 -14.72
C GLN A 85 -4.59 -15.64 -15.36
N PRO A 86 -4.10 -14.40 -15.17
CA PRO A 86 -2.82 -13.97 -15.73
C PRO A 86 -1.67 -14.77 -15.13
N VAL A 87 -0.76 -15.22 -15.99
CA VAL A 87 0.48 -15.90 -15.58
C VAL A 87 1.51 -14.81 -15.28
N SER A 88 1.82 -14.64 -14.01
CA SER A 88 2.89 -13.76 -13.57
C SER A 88 3.72 -14.45 -12.48
N GLU A 89 4.97 -14.04 -12.33
CA GLU A 89 5.84 -14.50 -11.24
C GLU A 89 5.18 -14.29 -9.86
N ALA A 90 4.47 -13.17 -9.70
CA ALA A 90 3.76 -12.86 -8.47
C ALA A 90 2.64 -13.85 -8.15
N THR A 91 1.81 -14.21 -9.15
CA THR A 91 0.72 -15.17 -8.96
C THR A 91 1.24 -16.59 -8.72
N ALA A 92 2.30 -16.99 -9.43
CA ALA A 92 2.98 -18.29 -9.21
C ALA A 92 3.59 -18.37 -7.80
N ARG A 93 4.26 -17.29 -7.37
CA ARG A 93 4.81 -17.17 -6.01
C ARG A 93 3.71 -17.27 -4.95
N GLN A 94 2.59 -16.57 -5.12
CA GLN A 94 1.46 -16.60 -4.21
C GLN A 94 0.91 -18.03 -4.06
N ALA A 95 0.67 -18.73 -5.16
CA ALA A 95 0.17 -20.10 -5.14
C ALA A 95 1.12 -21.05 -4.39
N ARG A 96 2.45 -20.92 -4.63
CA ARG A 96 3.47 -21.70 -3.91
C ARG A 96 3.44 -21.44 -2.40
N TYR A 97 3.35 -20.17 -1.98
CA TYR A 97 3.30 -19.85 -0.55
C TYR A 97 2.02 -20.34 0.13
N GLN A 98 0.89 -20.29 -0.56
CA GLN A 98 -0.36 -20.88 -0.08
C GLN A 98 -0.25 -22.40 0.13
N PHE A 99 0.35 -23.11 -0.84
CA PHE A 99 0.62 -24.54 -0.70
C PHE A 99 1.56 -24.84 0.48
N LEU A 100 2.67 -24.09 0.62
CA LEU A 100 3.60 -24.30 1.74
C LEU A 100 2.93 -24.06 3.09
N ALA A 101 2.07 -23.05 3.20
CA ALA A 101 1.29 -22.82 4.42
C ALA A 101 0.32 -23.97 4.72
N GLN A 102 -0.37 -24.47 3.70
CA GLN A 102 -1.25 -25.63 3.85
C GLN A 102 -0.50 -26.87 4.36
N VAL A 103 0.66 -27.16 3.79
CA VAL A 103 1.50 -28.30 4.24
C VAL A 103 1.97 -28.05 5.68
N ALA A 104 2.39 -26.83 6.03
CA ALA A 104 2.82 -26.51 7.38
C ALA A 104 1.70 -26.75 8.41
N HIS A 105 0.48 -26.31 8.13
CA HIS A 105 -0.68 -26.54 9.01
C HIS A 105 -1.04 -28.03 9.12
N GLN A 106 -1.00 -28.80 8.01
CA GLN A 106 -1.28 -30.23 8.02
C GLN A 106 -0.32 -31.03 8.88
N HIS A 107 0.94 -30.58 8.95
CA HIS A 107 1.99 -31.23 9.75
C HIS A 107 2.31 -30.52 11.07
N HIS A 108 1.44 -29.62 11.51
CA HIS A 108 1.60 -28.84 12.76
C HIS A 108 2.95 -28.14 12.86
N SER A 109 3.52 -27.73 11.73
CA SER A 109 4.75 -26.96 11.66
C SER A 109 4.47 -25.45 11.71
N ARG A 110 5.27 -24.75 12.51
CA ARG A 110 5.31 -23.27 12.47
C ARG A 110 6.33 -22.74 11.46
N TYR A 111 7.16 -23.60 10.89
CA TYR A 111 8.33 -23.19 10.13
C TYR A 111 8.31 -23.69 8.70
N VAL A 112 8.50 -22.74 7.77
CA VAL A 112 8.75 -23.02 6.36
C VAL A 112 10.18 -22.63 6.03
N VAL A 113 11.01 -23.58 5.59
CA VAL A 113 12.43 -23.35 5.31
C VAL A 113 12.66 -23.22 3.82
N LEU A 114 13.32 -22.13 3.41
CA LEU A 114 13.60 -21.80 2.00
C LEU A 114 15.11 -21.77 1.73
N ALA A 115 15.51 -22.21 0.55
CA ALA A 115 16.91 -22.31 0.13
C ALA A 115 17.48 -21.01 -0.50
N HIS A 116 17.01 -19.82 -0.07
CA HIS A 116 17.62 -18.58 -0.52
C HIS A 116 19.01 -18.43 0.06
N HIS A 117 19.97 -17.96 -0.76
CA HIS A 117 21.38 -17.88 -0.42
C HIS A 117 21.95 -16.46 -0.62
N GLY A 118 23.23 -16.25 -0.33
CA GLY A 118 23.87 -14.93 -0.36
C GLY A 118 23.83 -14.24 -1.72
N ASP A 119 23.93 -15.00 -2.81
CA ASP A 119 23.82 -14.41 -4.16
C ASP A 119 22.40 -13.88 -4.40
N ASP A 120 21.37 -14.59 -3.98
CA ASP A 120 19.97 -14.10 -4.06
C ASP A 120 19.77 -12.79 -3.28
N GLN A 121 20.45 -12.66 -2.13
CA GLN A 121 20.43 -11.45 -1.32
C GLN A 121 21.04 -10.26 -2.08
N LEU A 122 22.23 -10.45 -2.66
CA LEU A 122 22.89 -9.43 -3.46
C LEU A 122 22.05 -9.03 -4.67
N GLU A 123 21.58 -10.00 -5.45
CA GLU A 123 20.71 -9.78 -6.61
C GLU A 123 19.46 -8.98 -6.23
N GLY A 124 18.80 -9.35 -5.12
CA GLY A 124 17.58 -8.68 -4.63
C GLY A 124 17.82 -7.22 -4.26
N ILE A 125 18.90 -6.91 -3.57
CA ILE A 125 19.27 -5.54 -3.19
C ILE A 125 19.60 -4.70 -4.42
N LEU A 126 20.38 -5.24 -5.38
CA LEU A 126 20.71 -4.54 -6.63
C LEU A 126 19.47 -4.23 -7.46
N MET A 127 18.56 -5.20 -7.60
CA MET A 127 17.30 -4.99 -8.29
C MET A 127 16.42 -3.94 -7.61
N GLN A 128 16.38 -3.92 -6.28
CA GLN A 128 15.60 -2.93 -5.55
C GLN A 128 16.21 -1.53 -5.69
N LEU A 129 17.54 -1.42 -5.68
CA LEU A 129 18.25 -0.17 -5.94
C LEU A 129 17.95 0.36 -7.34
N ALA A 130 18.02 -0.51 -8.35
CA ALA A 130 17.73 -0.15 -9.74
C ALA A 130 16.26 0.24 -9.97
N ARG A 131 15.31 -0.40 -9.25
CA ARG A 131 13.87 -0.21 -9.45
C ARG A 131 13.34 1.06 -8.80
N SER A 132 13.68 1.33 -7.55
CA SER A 132 13.04 2.39 -6.77
C SER A 132 13.94 3.14 -5.81
N GLY A 133 15.10 2.57 -5.42
CA GLY A 133 15.93 3.14 -4.36
C GLY A 133 15.23 3.28 -3.01
N ASN A 134 14.10 2.58 -2.80
CA ASN A 134 13.36 2.62 -1.54
C ASN A 134 14.16 1.91 -0.44
N VAL A 135 14.70 2.70 0.48
CA VAL A 135 15.55 2.22 1.59
C VAL A 135 14.83 1.19 2.46
N MET A 136 13.51 1.38 2.70
CA MET A 136 12.71 0.46 3.52
C MET A 136 12.57 -0.94 2.88
N ALA A 137 12.73 -1.04 1.57
CA ALA A 137 12.68 -2.30 0.83
C ALA A 137 14.08 -2.85 0.47
N MET A 138 15.15 -2.09 0.74
CA MET A 138 16.53 -2.47 0.44
C MET A 138 17.20 -3.26 1.56
N ASN A 139 16.53 -3.49 2.69
CA ASN A 139 17.06 -4.29 3.78
C ASN A 139 17.20 -5.79 3.44
N GLY A 140 16.83 -6.18 2.22
CA GLY A 140 17.01 -7.52 1.70
C GLY A 140 16.11 -8.58 2.32
N MET A 141 16.51 -9.83 2.15
CA MET A 141 15.82 -10.98 2.74
C MET A 141 16.34 -11.20 4.17
N GLN A 142 15.41 -11.23 5.13
CA GLN A 142 15.74 -11.53 6.50
C GLN A 142 15.90 -13.04 6.71
N PRO A 143 16.85 -13.50 7.55
CA PRO A 143 16.98 -14.91 7.89
C PRO A 143 15.69 -15.52 8.43
N ARG A 144 14.95 -14.76 9.24
CA ARG A 144 13.66 -15.13 9.81
C ARG A 144 12.63 -14.06 9.50
N ARG A 145 11.45 -14.49 9.03
CA ARG A 145 10.36 -13.56 8.68
C ARG A 145 9.00 -14.17 9.01
N ALA A 146 8.12 -13.40 9.63
CA ALA A 146 6.72 -13.77 9.84
C ALA A 146 5.97 -13.93 8.50
N PHE A 147 5.12 -14.95 8.42
CA PHE A 147 4.27 -15.25 7.29
C PHE A 147 2.89 -15.73 7.80
N GLY A 148 2.00 -14.81 8.07
CA GLY A 148 0.77 -15.10 8.82
C GLY A 148 1.10 -15.58 10.23
N ASP A 149 0.59 -16.74 10.61
CA ASP A 149 0.89 -17.45 11.85
C ASP A 149 2.14 -18.35 11.77
N LEU A 150 2.77 -18.41 10.59
CA LEU A 150 3.99 -19.17 10.32
C LEU A 150 5.22 -18.27 10.29
N GLU A 151 6.37 -18.90 10.27
CA GLU A 151 7.67 -18.26 10.11
C GLU A 151 8.44 -18.87 8.93
N VAL A 152 8.96 -18.01 8.08
CA VAL A 152 9.87 -18.40 6.98
C VAL A 152 11.31 -18.29 7.47
N LEU A 153 12.07 -19.37 7.34
CA LEU A 153 13.49 -19.45 7.68
C LEU A 153 14.34 -19.55 6.42
N ARG A 154 15.49 -18.89 6.38
CA ARG A 154 16.46 -18.90 5.26
C ARG A 154 17.87 -19.15 5.78
N PRO A 155 18.20 -20.40 6.11
CA PRO A 155 19.47 -20.69 6.76
C PRO A 155 20.70 -20.61 5.84
N LEU A 156 20.50 -20.52 4.51
CA LEU A 156 21.60 -20.47 3.53
C LEU A 156 22.02 -19.03 3.16
N LEU A 157 21.47 -17.98 3.78
CA LEU A 157 21.77 -16.59 3.39
C LEU A 157 23.24 -16.18 3.54
N SER A 158 23.99 -16.87 4.39
CA SER A 158 25.43 -16.65 4.57
C SER A 158 26.30 -17.38 3.55
N LEU A 159 25.72 -18.31 2.78
CA LEU A 159 26.45 -19.16 1.83
C LEU A 159 26.33 -18.63 0.40
N SER A 160 27.34 -18.86 -0.39
CA SER A 160 27.34 -18.57 -1.83
C SER A 160 26.76 -19.74 -2.62
N LYS A 161 26.28 -19.45 -3.82
CA LYS A 161 25.89 -20.44 -4.82
C LYS A 161 27.04 -21.42 -5.14
N ALA A 162 28.27 -20.94 -5.19
CA ALA A 162 29.47 -21.74 -5.44
C ALA A 162 29.70 -22.77 -4.33
N GLU A 163 29.55 -22.39 -3.06
CA GLU A 163 29.68 -23.32 -1.92
C GLU A 163 28.61 -24.38 -1.95
N LEU A 164 27.36 -24.02 -2.27
CA LEU A 164 26.25 -24.99 -2.39
C LEU A 164 26.50 -25.97 -3.56
N SER A 165 26.98 -25.50 -4.69
CA SER A 165 27.30 -26.35 -5.84
C SER A 165 28.48 -27.26 -5.54
N ALA A 166 29.52 -26.78 -4.85
CA ALA A 166 30.64 -27.59 -4.40
C ALA A 166 30.20 -28.68 -3.44
N TYR A 167 29.33 -28.34 -2.46
CA TYR A 167 28.75 -29.31 -1.54
C TYR A 167 27.96 -30.40 -2.29
N ALA A 168 27.10 -30.00 -3.24
CA ALA A 168 26.31 -30.94 -4.03
C ALA A 168 27.19 -31.93 -4.81
N THR A 169 28.28 -31.45 -5.43
CA THR A 169 29.24 -32.28 -6.15
C THR A 169 29.97 -33.23 -5.20
N GLN A 170 30.49 -32.71 -4.07
CA GLN A 170 31.24 -33.50 -3.09
C GLN A 170 30.42 -34.63 -2.47
N HIS A 171 29.13 -34.36 -2.21
CA HIS A 171 28.21 -35.31 -1.55
C HIS A 171 27.28 -36.04 -2.51
N GLN A 172 27.49 -35.89 -3.83
CA GLN A 172 26.69 -36.50 -4.87
C GLN A 172 25.19 -36.26 -4.71
N VAL A 173 24.80 -35.04 -4.27
CA VAL A 173 23.41 -34.65 -4.18
C VAL A 173 22.81 -34.48 -5.57
N PRO A 174 21.76 -35.21 -5.93
CA PRO A 174 21.13 -35.07 -7.25
C PRO A 174 20.36 -33.79 -7.35
N PHE A 175 20.37 -33.13 -8.52
CA PHE A 175 19.59 -31.92 -8.79
C PHE A 175 19.32 -31.76 -10.28
N VAL A 176 18.35 -30.92 -10.62
CA VAL A 176 18.03 -30.50 -11.99
C VAL A 176 18.51 -29.09 -12.23
N GLU A 177 19.09 -28.86 -13.41
CA GLU A 177 19.40 -27.49 -13.87
C GLU A 177 18.20 -26.93 -14.65
N ASP A 178 17.66 -25.81 -14.16
CA ASP A 178 16.56 -25.13 -14.82
C ASP A 178 17.06 -24.31 -16.01
N GLN A 179 16.73 -24.72 -17.23
CA GLN A 179 17.11 -24.02 -18.46
C GLN A 179 16.59 -22.58 -18.54
N THR A 180 15.52 -22.22 -17.83
CA THR A 180 15.01 -20.84 -17.79
C THR A 180 15.94 -19.88 -17.05
N ASN A 181 16.88 -20.39 -16.28
CA ASN A 181 17.93 -19.59 -15.65
C ASN A 181 18.89 -18.93 -16.67
N ALA A 182 18.95 -19.43 -17.90
CA ALA A 182 19.78 -18.87 -18.96
C ALA A 182 19.15 -17.69 -19.73
N ASP A 183 17.86 -17.36 -19.45
CA ASP A 183 17.15 -16.30 -20.17
C ASP A 183 17.45 -14.92 -19.60
N ASP A 184 18.32 -14.18 -20.29
CA ASP A 184 18.73 -12.81 -19.93
C ASP A 184 17.66 -11.73 -20.24
N THR A 185 16.51 -12.08 -20.80
CA THR A 185 15.39 -11.13 -20.91
C THR A 185 14.80 -10.85 -19.53
N ILE A 186 14.96 -11.75 -18.59
CA ILE A 186 14.55 -11.63 -17.19
C ILE A 186 15.59 -10.76 -16.43
N ALA A 187 15.14 -9.65 -15.88
CA ALA A 187 16.01 -8.69 -15.20
C ALA A 187 16.89 -9.32 -14.10
N ARG A 188 16.35 -10.27 -13.35
CA ARG A 188 17.09 -10.96 -12.29
C ARG A 188 18.24 -11.83 -12.87
N ASN A 189 17.99 -12.54 -13.96
CA ASN A 189 19.00 -13.34 -14.63
C ASN A 189 20.13 -12.44 -15.17
N ARG A 190 19.78 -11.26 -15.74
CA ARG A 190 20.79 -10.27 -16.15
C ARG A 190 21.68 -9.81 -15.01
N VAL A 191 21.12 -9.52 -13.86
CA VAL A 191 21.90 -9.15 -12.66
C VAL A 191 22.80 -10.31 -12.25
N ARG A 192 22.29 -11.53 -12.24
CA ARG A 192 23.02 -12.77 -11.90
C ARG A 192 24.19 -13.04 -12.83
N HIS A 193 23.99 -12.90 -14.15
CA HIS A 193 25.02 -13.25 -15.13
C HIS A 193 26.01 -12.12 -15.44
N LEU A 194 25.55 -10.87 -15.41
CA LEU A 194 26.36 -9.74 -15.87
C LEU A 194 26.90 -8.88 -14.72
N VAL A 195 26.21 -8.77 -13.59
CA VAL A 195 26.59 -7.84 -12.52
C VAL A 195 27.22 -8.56 -11.35
N THR A 196 26.57 -9.60 -10.84
CA THR A 196 27.03 -10.37 -9.66
C THR A 196 28.46 -10.93 -9.84
N PRO A 197 28.86 -11.55 -10.98
CA PRO A 197 30.22 -12.02 -11.18
C PRO A 197 31.26 -10.91 -11.15
N VAL A 198 30.95 -9.76 -11.75
CA VAL A 198 31.86 -8.59 -11.75
C VAL A 198 32.09 -8.12 -10.32
N LEU A 199 31.06 -7.98 -9.51
CA LEU A 199 31.19 -7.57 -8.12
C LEU A 199 32.02 -8.57 -7.28
N LYS A 200 31.86 -9.87 -7.53
CA LYS A 200 32.65 -10.92 -6.87
C LYS A 200 34.14 -10.88 -7.29
N THR A 201 34.40 -10.51 -8.53
CA THR A 201 35.80 -10.32 -9.01
C THR A 201 36.43 -9.09 -8.38
N LEU A 202 35.67 -7.99 -8.23
CA LEU A 202 36.15 -6.78 -7.55
C LEU A 202 36.42 -7.02 -6.06
N ASN A 203 35.57 -7.79 -5.40
CA ASN A 203 35.73 -8.16 -4.01
C ASN A 203 35.11 -9.54 -3.71
N PRO A 204 35.93 -10.57 -3.45
CA PRO A 204 35.45 -11.91 -3.07
C PRO A 204 34.55 -11.90 -1.83
N GLY A 205 34.70 -10.92 -0.92
CA GLY A 205 33.90 -10.75 0.29
C GLY A 205 32.55 -10.02 0.08
N VAL A 206 32.16 -9.73 -1.17
CA VAL A 206 30.96 -8.92 -1.45
C VAL A 206 29.67 -9.50 -0.85
N LEU A 207 29.52 -10.82 -0.75
CA LEU A 207 28.34 -11.43 -0.14
C LEU A 207 28.30 -11.18 1.38
N ALA A 208 29.42 -11.30 2.07
CA ALA A 208 29.51 -10.97 3.50
C ALA A 208 29.26 -9.46 3.76
N HIS A 209 29.72 -8.60 2.83
CA HIS A 209 29.43 -7.16 2.90
C HIS A 209 27.94 -6.87 2.66
N THR A 210 27.32 -7.59 1.73
CA THR A 210 25.88 -7.49 1.45
C THR A 210 25.05 -7.91 2.66
N GLN A 211 25.44 -8.97 3.35
CA GLN A 211 24.77 -9.40 4.56
C GLN A 211 24.91 -8.36 5.67
N ARG A 212 26.11 -7.86 5.96
CA ARG A 212 26.32 -6.78 6.93
C ARG A 212 25.53 -5.52 6.60
N PHE A 213 25.45 -5.14 5.32
CA PHE A 213 24.63 -4.03 4.88
C PHE A 213 23.15 -4.27 5.22
N SER A 214 22.63 -5.46 4.89
CA SER A 214 21.24 -5.85 5.19
C SER A 214 20.93 -5.80 6.68
N GLU A 215 21.79 -6.37 7.51
CA GLU A 215 21.66 -6.38 8.98
C GLU A 215 21.71 -4.97 9.56
N SER A 216 22.70 -4.16 9.15
CA SER A 216 22.84 -2.78 9.60
C SER A 216 21.65 -1.93 9.20
N LEU A 217 21.18 -2.06 7.96
CA LEU A 217 20.01 -1.32 7.48
C LEU A 217 18.74 -1.74 8.22
N THR A 218 18.57 -3.04 8.51
CA THR A 218 17.45 -3.55 9.30
C THR A 218 17.46 -2.95 10.71
N ALA A 219 18.63 -2.90 11.36
CA ALA A 219 18.78 -2.29 12.68
C ALA A 219 18.47 -0.78 12.66
N LEU A 220 18.98 -0.04 11.65
CA LEU A 220 18.69 1.37 11.49
C LEU A 220 17.21 1.63 11.27
N ILE A 221 16.54 0.82 10.43
CA ILE A 221 15.09 0.91 10.21
C ILE A 221 14.34 0.65 11.52
N ALA A 222 14.74 -0.35 12.31
CA ALA A 222 14.10 -0.66 13.58
C ALA A 222 14.25 0.50 14.58
N LEU A 223 15.43 1.12 14.65
CA LEU A 223 15.69 2.30 15.48
C LEU A 223 14.91 3.54 15.04
N ALA A 224 14.79 3.77 13.72
CA ALA A 224 14.09 4.94 13.17
C ALA A 224 12.56 4.80 13.18
N SER A 225 12.04 3.56 13.12
CA SER A 225 10.61 3.29 12.97
C SER A 225 9.72 3.90 14.06
N PRO A 226 10.08 3.92 15.37
CA PRO A 226 9.27 4.58 16.39
C PRO A 226 9.14 6.09 16.15
N ALA A 227 10.25 6.77 15.85
CA ALA A 227 10.26 8.20 15.54
C ALA A 227 9.47 8.51 14.27
N LEU A 228 9.61 7.68 13.23
CA LEU A 228 8.84 7.84 11.99
C LEU A 228 7.34 7.68 12.25
N ARG A 229 6.92 6.68 13.04
CA ARG A 229 5.50 6.50 13.40
C ARG A 229 4.91 7.69 14.15
N GLN A 230 5.69 8.40 14.97
CA GLN A 230 5.23 9.62 15.65
C GLN A 230 5.03 10.79 14.68
N LEU A 231 5.77 10.82 13.58
CA LEU A 231 5.66 11.86 12.55
C LEU A 231 4.54 11.58 11.53
N VAL A 232 4.20 10.31 11.32
CA VAL A 232 3.13 9.94 10.37
C VAL A 232 1.78 10.32 10.95
N PRO A 233 1.02 11.20 10.28
CA PRO A 233 -0.33 11.57 10.74
C PRO A 233 -1.25 10.35 10.79
N THR A 234 -2.24 10.39 11.67
CA THR A 234 -3.32 9.40 11.66
C THR A 234 -3.97 9.36 10.28
N PRO A 235 -4.23 8.17 9.70
CA PRO A 235 -4.83 8.06 8.38
C PRO A 235 -6.20 8.76 8.34
N GLN A 236 -6.30 9.82 7.56
CA GLN A 236 -7.49 10.61 7.29
C GLN A 236 -7.49 11.00 5.82
N LEU A 237 -8.65 11.29 5.23
CA LEU A 237 -8.71 11.72 3.83
C LEU A 237 -8.11 13.11 3.61
N VAL A 238 -7.92 13.89 4.68
CA VAL A 238 -7.33 15.24 4.64
C VAL A 238 -6.36 15.41 5.79
N ILE A 239 -5.15 15.84 5.49
CA ILE A 239 -4.15 16.19 6.51
C ILE A 239 -3.48 17.53 6.23
N ASP A 240 -3.18 18.26 7.30
CA ASP A 240 -2.31 19.45 7.25
C ASP A 240 -0.85 18.99 7.20
N TRP A 241 -0.17 19.31 6.08
CA TRP A 241 1.24 18.99 5.88
C TRP A 241 2.20 20.03 6.48
N THR A 242 1.67 21.19 6.88
CA THR A 242 2.47 22.32 7.35
C THR A 242 3.45 21.95 8.50
N PRO A 243 3.06 21.14 9.51
CA PRO A 243 3.98 20.75 10.57
C PRO A 243 5.19 19.96 10.07
N LEU A 244 5.03 19.18 8.98
CA LEU A 244 6.07 18.35 8.40
C LEU A 244 7.08 19.15 7.56
N LEU A 245 6.78 20.38 7.16
CA LEU A 245 7.70 21.23 6.41
C LEU A 245 8.96 21.60 7.19
N LYS A 246 8.95 21.43 8.52
CA LYS A 246 10.14 21.60 9.38
C LYS A 246 11.13 20.45 9.25
N GLN A 247 10.72 19.31 8.71
CA GLN A 247 11.55 18.15 8.49
C GLN A 247 12.31 18.24 7.17
N THR A 248 13.43 17.54 7.07
CA THR A 248 14.15 17.42 5.78
C THR A 248 13.28 16.75 4.73
N THR A 249 13.52 17.04 3.44
CA THR A 249 12.79 16.43 2.33
C THR A 249 12.84 14.90 2.35
N GLY A 250 13.97 14.32 2.80
CA GLY A 250 14.10 12.86 2.98
C GLY A 250 13.12 12.31 4.03
N VAL A 251 12.99 12.97 5.18
CA VAL A 251 12.02 12.59 6.21
C VAL A 251 10.59 12.77 5.72
N GLN A 252 10.29 13.91 5.07
CA GLN A 252 8.97 14.15 4.49
C GLN A 252 8.58 13.07 3.48
N ARG A 253 9.55 12.58 2.68
CA ARG A 253 9.35 11.47 1.73
C ARG A 253 8.95 10.20 2.47
N LEU A 254 9.72 9.80 3.50
CA LEU A 254 9.42 8.59 4.29
C LEU A 254 8.04 8.68 4.98
N VAL A 255 7.70 9.85 5.51
CA VAL A 255 6.38 10.09 6.12
C VAL A 255 5.27 9.94 5.08
N LEU A 256 5.42 10.54 3.89
CA LEU A 256 4.43 10.46 2.82
C LEU A 256 4.24 9.02 2.32
N GLU A 257 5.34 8.31 2.08
CA GLU A 257 5.30 6.90 1.67
C GLU A 257 4.58 6.04 2.71
N GLN A 258 4.92 6.21 3.99
CA GLN A 258 4.30 5.47 5.09
C GLN A 258 2.82 5.84 5.28
N TYR A 259 2.46 7.10 5.14
CA TYR A 259 1.09 7.59 5.21
C TYR A 259 0.22 6.99 4.10
N LEU A 260 0.69 7.02 2.86
CA LEU A 260 -0.03 6.49 1.71
C LEU A 260 -0.14 4.96 1.73
N GLN A 261 0.79 4.27 2.40
CA GLN A 261 0.71 2.82 2.59
C GLN A 261 -0.53 2.39 3.39
N ALA A 262 -1.02 3.23 4.31
CA ALA A 262 -2.26 2.96 5.05
C ALA A 262 -3.50 2.89 4.15
N PHE A 263 -3.45 3.53 2.96
CA PHE A 263 -4.49 3.49 1.93
C PHE A 263 -4.17 2.47 0.83
N ALA A 264 -3.14 1.63 1.00
CA ALA A 264 -2.63 0.70 -0.01
C ALA A 264 -2.18 1.39 -1.32
N ILE A 265 -1.79 2.67 -1.25
CA ILE A 265 -1.33 3.47 -2.38
C ILE A 265 0.18 3.31 -2.55
N GLN A 266 0.59 2.80 -3.71
CA GLN A 266 2.00 2.80 -4.13
C GLN A 266 2.22 3.95 -5.10
N ILE A 267 3.06 4.91 -4.70
CA ILE A 267 3.31 6.14 -5.46
C ILE A 267 4.70 6.09 -6.13
N PRO A 268 4.80 6.43 -7.43
CA PRO A 268 6.10 6.52 -8.11
C PRO A 268 6.99 7.62 -7.51
N PRO A 269 8.32 7.43 -7.44
CA PRO A 269 9.25 8.40 -6.85
C PRO A 269 9.16 9.81 -7.43
N GLN A 270 8.90 9.92 -8.76
CA GLN A 270 8.72 11.22 -9.42
C GLN A 270 7.48 11.95 -8.92
N VAL A 271 6.38 11.22 -8.71
CA VAL A 271 5.12 11.79 -8.21
C VAL A 271 5.29 12.22 -6.75
N ILE A 272 5.98 11.44 -5.90
CA ILE A 272 6.31 11.84 -4.51
C ILE A 272 6.99 13.21 -4.51
N THR A 273 8.02 13.39 -5.34
CA THR A 273 8.77 14.64 -5.42
C THR A 273 7.86 15.81 -5.82
N GLN A 274 6.94 15.59 -6.77
CA GLN A 274 5.99 16.61 -7.21
C GLN A 274 4.95 16.95 -6.14
N VAL A 275 4.43 15.96 -5.42
CA VAL A 275 3.49 16.15 -4.31
C VAL A 275 4.16 16.96 -3.20
N LEU A 276 5.36 16.57 -2.75
CA LEU A 276 6.10 17.29 -1.73
C LEU A 276 6.42 18.73 -2.14
N HIS A 277 6.81 18.95 -3.40
CA HIS A 277 7.03 20.30 -3.92
C HIS A 277 5.76 21.15 -3.89
N ALA A 278 4.61 20.59 -4.27
CA ALA A 278 3.32 21.28 -4.25
C ALA A 278 2.90 21.63 -2.82
N LEU A 279 3.08 20.71 -1.88
CA LEU A 279 2.79 20.93 -0.44
C LEU A 279 3.70 21.99 0.16
N ALA A 280 5.00 21.95 -0.14
CA ALA A 280 5.98 22.92 0.34
C ALA A 280 5.71 24.34 -0.18
N LYS A 281 5.25 24.46 -1.42
CA LYS A 281 4.88 25.74 -2.02
C LYS A 281 3.72 26.42 -1.30
N GLY A 282 2.80 25.65 -0.75
CA GLY A 282 1.70 26.10 0.11
C GLY A 282 0.68 27.05 -0.55
N ASN A 283 0.85 27.36 -1.85
CA ASN A 283 -0.01 28.24 -2.60
C ASN A 283 -0.52 27.56 -3.88
N GLY A 284 -1.81 27.34 -3.98
CA GLY A 284 -2.42 26.76 -5.17
C GLY A 284 -2.96 25.37 -4.96
N ASN A 285 -3.33 24.76 -6.07
CA ASN A 285 -3.96 23.44 -6.13
C ASN A 285 -3.23 22.60 -7.17
N LYS A 286 -2.85 21.39 -6.82
CA LYS A 286 -2.26 20.45 -7.75
C LYS A 286 -2.84 19.06 -7.54
N HIS A 287 -3.33 18.48 -8.63
CA HIS A 287 -3.93 17.16 -8.70
C HIS A 287 -2.95 16.15 -9.25
N PHE A 288 -3.00 14.91 -8.71
CA PHE A 288 -2.17 13.80 -9.13
C PHE A 288 -3.02 12.53 -9.18
N ASP A 289 -3.04 11.86 -10.33
CA ASP A 289 -3.63 10.53 -10.48
C ASP A 289 -2.57 9.46 -10.21
N VAL A 290 -2.87 8.53 -9.30
CA VAL A 290 -1.99 7.43 -8.92
C VAL A 290 -2.78 6.13 -9.00
N ALA A 291 -2.69 5.41 -10.11
CA ALA A 291 -3.49 4.23 -10.42
C ALA A 291 -5.01 4.51 -10.29
N LYS A 292 -5.69 3.93 -9.30
CA LYS A 292 -7.12 4.15 -9.04
C LYS A 292 -7.39 5.26 -8.01
N HIS A 293 -6.35 5.87 -7.49
CA HIS A 293 -6.41 6.86 -6.41
C HIS A 293 -6.11 8.27 -6.90
N HIS A 294 -6.60 9.26 -6.18
CA HIS A 294 -6.40 10.68 -6.45
C HIS A 294 -5.77 11.37 -5.25
N LEU A 295 -4.72 12.14 -5.50
CA LEU A 295 -4.08 12.98 -4.48
C LEU A 295 -4.20 14.45 -4.90
N ASP A 296 -4.66 15.30 -3.98
CA ASP A 296 -4.72 16.74 -4.19
C ASP A 296 -3.88 17.47 -3.15
N ALA A 297 -2.86 18.20 -3.61
CA ALA A 297 -2.06 19.07 -2.77
C ALA A 297 -2.59 20.51 -2.89
N CYS A 298 -3.25 20.98 -1.86
CA CYS A 298 -3.97 22.25 -1.86
C CYS A 298 -3.65 23.06 -0.60
N TYR A 299 -3.02 24.23 -0.76
CA TYR A 299 -2.77 25.20 0.33
C TYR A 299 -2.05 24.59 1.55
N GLY A 300 -1.11 23.69 1.34
CA GLY A 300 -0.38 22.99 2.40
C GLY A 300 -1.11 21.80 3.00
N GLN A 301 -2.28 21.46 2.48
CA GLN A 301 -3.02 20.26 2.86
C GLN A 301 -2.91 19.19 1.77
N LEU A 302 -2.83 17.91 2.19
CA LEU A 302 -2.91 16.75 1.32
C LEU A 302 -4.28 16.10 1.48
N TYR A 303 -4.96 15.90 0.36
CA TYR A 303 -6.21 15.18 0.26
C TYR A 303 -5.95 13.85 -0.46
N VAL A 304 -6.49 12.77 0.10
CA VAL A 304 -6.43 11.41 -0.48
C VAL A 304 -7.84 10.99 -0.82
N ASP A 305 -8.09 10.64 -2.08
CA ASP A 305 -9.39 10.20 -2.58
C ASP A 305 -10.54 11.11 -2.11
N ALA A 306 -10.34 12.42 -2.21
CA ALA A 306 -11.36 13.39 -1.84
C ALA A 306 -12.68 13.07 -2.54
N PRO A 307 -13.79 12.97 -1.81
CA PRO A 307 -15.08 12.60 -2.39
C PRO A 307 -15.48 13.64 -3.44
N LYS A 308 -15.85 13.17 -4.62
CA LYS A 308 -16.49 14.00 -5.64
C LYS A 308 -17.95 14.20 -5.24
N ALA A 309 -18.40 15.46 -5.17
CA ALA A 309 -19.80 15.71 -4.89
C ALA A 309 -20.69 15.23 -6.04
N LEU A 310 -21.88 14.79 -5.68
CA LEU A 310 -22.91 14.45 -6.64
C LEU A 310 -23.44 15.73 -7.26
N ARG A 311 -23.68 15.72 -8.58
CA ARG A 311 -24.27 16.85 -9.28
C ARG A 311 -25.67 17.13 -8.72
N GLN A 312 -25.85 18.33 -8.14
CA GLN A 312 -27.14 18.79 -7.62
C GLN A 312 -27.94 19.43 -8.78
N PRO A 313 -29.11 18.91 -9.16
CA PRO A 313 -30.05 19.62 -10.01
C PRO A 313 -30.53 20.91 -9.34
N GLU A 314 -30.91 21.89 -10.12
CA GLU A 314 -31.52 23.11 -9.59
C GLU A 314 -32.79 22.76 -8.80
N LEU A 315 -32.88 23.28 -7.59
CA LEU A 315 -34.01 23.10 -6.68
C LEU A 315 -34.56 24.46 -6.26
N SER A 316 -35.79 24.77 -6.65
CA SER A 316 -36.47 25.98 -6.19
C SER A 316 -37.09 25.76 -4.82
N LEU A 317 -36.79 26.65 -3.88
CA LEU A 317 -37.37 26.68 -2.53
C LEU A 317 -38.26 27.88 -2.36
N SER A 318 -39.43 27.65 -1.78
CA SER A 318 -40.32 28.69 -1.26
C SER A 318 -40.36 28.63 0.25
N VAL A 319 -40.83 29.69 0.91
CA VAL A 319 -40.99 29.70 2.39
C VAL A 319 -42.28 28.91 2.72
N ASP A 320 -42.13 27.58 2.83
CA ASP A 320 -43.26 26.63 3.00
C ASP A 320 -43.04 25.70 4.22
N ASP A 321 -41.98 25.95 5.01
CA ASP A 321 -41.63 25.17 6.21
C ASP A 321 -41.41 23.68 5.93
N SER A 322 -41.00 23.30 4.69
CA SER A 322 -40.78 21.93 4.28
C SER A 322 -39.32 21.58 4.00
N TRP A 323 -38.97 20.29 4.13
CA TRP A 323 -37.67 19.77 3.85
C TRP A 323 -37.61 19.15 2.45
N HIS A 324 -36.60 19.50 1.69
CA HIS A 324 -36.31 18.97 0.36
C HIS A 324 -35.00 18.20 0.35
N LYS A 325 -34.95 17.05 -0.30
CA LYS A 325 -33.77 16.20 -0.36
C LYS A 325 -32.82 16.65 -1.47
N LEU A 326 -31.55 16.87 -1.13
CA LEU A 326 -30.47 17.11 -2.08
C LEU A 326 -29.95 15.80 -2.68
N ALA A 327 -29.19 15.87 -3.78
CA ALA A 327 -28.63 14.72 -4.46
C ALA A 327 -27.67 13.90 -3.56
N ASP A 328 -27.04 14.52 -2.59
CA ASP A 328 -26.12 13.90 -1.63
C ASP A 328 -26.82 13.37 -0.36
N GLY A 329 -28.16 13.40 -0.34
CA GLY A 329 -28.97 12.90 0.75
C GLY A 329 -29.23 13.88 1.88
N ARG A 330 -28.56 15.03 1.92
CA ARG A 330 -28.88 16.10 2.88
C ARG A 330 -30.28 16.64 2.64
N LEU A 331 -30.85 17.26 3.67
CA LEU A 331 -32.14 17.94 3.59
C LEU A 331 -31.91 19.45 3.69
N ILE A 332 -32.58 20.21 2.83
CA ILE A 332 -32.56 21.66 2.84
C ILE A 332 -33.97 22.19 2.80
N GLY A 333 -34.24 23.31 3.46
CA GLY A 333 -35.58 23.94 3.45
C GLY A 333 -35.52 25.40 3.80
N LEU A 334 -36.60 26.14 3.45
CA LEU A 334 -36.76 27.55 3.72
C LEU A 334 -37.95 27.75 4.65
N PHE A 335 -37.70 28.26 5.88
CA PHE A 335 -38.63 28.27 6.99
C PHE A 335 -38.93 29.68 7.49
N HIS A 336 -40.14 29.90 8.02
CA HIS A 336 -40.49 31.13 8.74
C HIS A 336 -39.76 31.23 10.09
N GLN A 337 -39.53 30.08 10.74
CA GLN A 337 -38.82 29.99 12.01
C GLN A 337 -37.75 28.89 11.96
N ARG A 338 -36.71 29.01 12.75
CA ARG A 338 -35.61 28.06 12.78
C ARG A 338 -36.10 26.67 13.19
N PRO A 339 -35.99 25.65 12.33
CA PRO A 339 -36.26 24.26 12.67
C PRO A 339 -35.09 23.64 13.44
N ILE A 340 -35.26 22.38 13.88
CA ILE A 340 -34.12 21.58 14.36
C ILE A 340 -33.28 21.19 13.15
N CYS A 341 -32.03 21.68 13.08
CA CYS A 341 -31.13 21.52 11.94
C CYS A 341 -29.66 21.57 12.38
N ASP A 342 -28.78 21.12 11.50
CA ASP A 342 -27.33 21.15 11.74
C ASP A 342 -26.73 22.54 11.45
N THR A 343 -27.20 23.17 10.38
CA THR A 343 -26.71 24.50 9.94
C THR A 343 -27.89 25.34 9.49
N TRP A 344 -27.85 26.64 9.73
CA TRP A 344 -28.88 27.55 9.28
C TRP A 344 -28.35 28.97 9.09
N ALA A 345 -29.02 29.75 8.23
CA ALA A 345 -28.73 31.15 8.01
C ALA A 345 -30.01 31.96 7.76
N TYR A 346 -30.00 33.25 8.13
CA TYR A 346 -31.03 34.14 7.66
C TYR A 346 -30.79 34.53 6.21
N VAL A 347 -31.85 34.49 5.41
CA VAL A 347 -31.84 34.81 3.97
C VAL A 347 -33.09 35.66 3.66
N PRO A 348 -33.14 36.39 2.54
CA PRO A 348 -34.36 37.06 2.11
C PRO A 348 -35.55 36.09 2.05
N ALA A 349 -36.72 36.54 2.55
CA ALA A 349 -37.97 35.78 2.46
C ALA A 349 -38.57 35.81 1.04
N GLN A 350 -37.81 35.33 0.09
CA GLN A 350 -38.16 35.24 -1.33
C GLN A 350 -37.82 33.82 -1.85
N PRO A 351 -38.38 33.37 -2.97
CA PRO A 351 -37.97 32.11 -3.58
C PRO A 351 -36.46 32.06 -3.82
N LEU A 352 -35.81 30.95 -3.44
CA LEU A 352 -34.39 30.71 -3.66
C LEU A 352 -34.19 29.57 -4.64
N VAL A 353 -33.16 29.66 -5.47
CA VAL A 353 -32.71 28.55 -6.30
C VAL A 353 -31.46 27.96 -5.69
N ILE A 354 -31.54 26.71 -5.23
CA ILE A 354 -30.39 25.93 -4.75
C ILE A 354 -29.78 25.22 -5.95
N ARG A 355 -28.53 25.52 -6.22
CA ARG A 355 -27.78 24.98 -7.35
C ARG A 355 -26.29 24.88 -7.07
N GLN A 356 -25.56 24.22 -7.94
CA GLN A 356 -24.09 24.35 -7.94
C GLN A 356 -23.68 25.72 -8.47
N LYS A 357 -22.54 26.23 -8.01
CA LYS A 357 -22.02 27.50 -8.53
C LYS A 357 -21.78 27.44 -10.03
N VAL A 358 -21.97 28.56 -10.70
CA VAL A 358 -21.65 28.75 -12.12
C VAL A 358 -20.61 29.85 -12.31
N ALA A 359 -20.05 29.92 -13.53
CA ALA A 359 -19.16 31.01 -13.89
C ALA A 359 -19.95 32.34 -13.92
N GLY A 360 -19.41 33.36 -13.26
CA GLY A 360 -20.07 34.68 -13.19
C GLY A 360 -20.78 34.96 -11.86
N ASP A 361 -21.01 33.96 -11.02
CA ASP A 361 -21.63 34.16 -9.70
C ASP A 361 -20.94 35.27 -8.89
N VAL A 362 -21.75 36.06 -8.21
CA VAL A 362 -21.34 37.22 -7.42
C VAL A 362 -21.86 37.10 -6.00
N VAL A 363 -21.03 37.42 -5.02
CA VAL A 363 -21.42 37.47 -3.62
C VAL A 363 -21.43 38.94 -3.13
N ALA A 364 -22.40 39.26 -2.29
CA ALA A 364 -22.47 40.52 -1.59
C ALA A 364 -21.66 40.42 -0.29
N LEU A 365 -20.59 41.18 -0.16
CA LEU A 365 -19.76 41.20 1.04
C LEU A 365 -20.39 42.03 2.16
N PRO A 366 -20.02 41.80 3.46
CA PRO A 366 -20.56 42.53 4.60
C PRO A 366 -20.40 44.06 4.54
N ASN A 367 -19.46 44.56 3.74
CA ASN A 367 -19.20 45.98 3.53
C ASN A 367 -20.03 46.59 2.39
N GLY A 368 -21.00 45.86 1.84
CA GLY A 368 -21.85 46.30 0.72
C GLY A 368 -21.22 46.18 -0.66
N HIS A 369 -19.96 45.72 -0.77
CA HIS A 369 -19.31 45.49 -2.05
C HIS A 369 -19.67 44.15 -2.63
N HIS A 370 -19.77 44.07 -3.96
CA HIS A 370 -19.95 42.81 -4.69
C HIS A 370 -18.60 42.30 -5.17
N LYS A 371 -18.40 41.00 -5.04
CA LYS A 371 -17.18 40.30 -5.53
C LYS A 371 -17.56 39.06 -6.33
N LYS A 372 -16.86 38.85 -7.44
CA LYS A 372 -17.00 37.58 -8.16
C LYS A 372 -16.66 36.41 -7.24
N LEU A 373 -17.52 35.38 -7.22
CA LEU A 373 -17.41 34.23 -6.34
C LEU A 373 -16.09 33.48 -6.50
N GLN A 374 -15.63 33.26 -7.73
CA GLN A 374 -14.39 32.52 -7.99
C GLN A 374 -13.13 33.16 -7.36
N PRO A 375 -12.85 34.47 -7.54
CA PRO A 375 -11.75 35.13 -6.83
C PRO A 375 -11.92 35.14 -5.30
N TRP A 376 -13.15 35.22 -4.81
CA TRP A 376 -13.42 35.14 -3.38
C TRP A 376 -13.03 33.77 -2.80
N LEU A 377 -13.45 32.67 -3.43
CA LEU A 377 -13.11 31.30 -3.03
C LEU A 377 -11.61 31.03 -3.06
N ILE A 378 -10.89 31.62 -4.02
CA ILE A 378 -9.43 31.55 -4.08
C ILE A 378 -8.82 32.26 -2.86
N GLY A 379 -9.33 33.45 -2.52
CA GLY A 379 -8.89 34.20 -1.34
C GLY A 379 -9.15 33.46 -0.03
N GLN A 380 -10.23 32.69 0.06
CA GLN A 380 -10.57 31.84 1.20
C GLN A 380 -9.80 30.51 1.20
N LYS A 381 -8.89 30.29 0.23
CA LYS A 381 -8.10 29.05 0.09
C LYS A 381 -8.94 27.78 -0.03
N ILE A 382 -10.14 27.87 -0.61
CA ILE A 382 -10.96 26.69 -0.87
C ILE A 382 -10.32 25.85 -1.99
N PRO A 383 -10.09 24.55 -1.83
CA PRO A 383 -9.53 23.66 -2.86
C PRO A 383 -10.34 23.68 -4.17
N GLN A 384 -9.64 23.60 -5.30
CA GLN A 384 -10.28 23.72 -6.62
C GLN A 384 -11.38 22.67 -6.86
N PHE A 385 -11.13 21.41 -6.45
CA PHE A 385 -12.11 20.35 -6.59
C PHE A 385 -13.38 20.61 -5.76
N MET A 386 -13.26 21.19 -4.55
CA MET A 386 -14.39 21.56 -3.71
C MET A 386 -15.19 22.74 -4.28
N ARG A 387 -14.52 23.65 -5.04
CA ARG A 387 -15.22 24.79 -5.64
C ARG A 387 -16.19 24.39 -6.74
N ALA A 388 -15.91 23.28 -7.46
CA ALA A 388 -16.79 22.79 -8.52
C ALA A 388 -18.14 22.32 -7.94
N ASP A 389 -18.11 21.81 -6.72
CA ASP A 389 -19.22 21.12 -6.08
C ASP A 389 -19.92 21.99 -5.00
N LEU A 390 -19.55 23.29 -4.95
CA LEU A 390 -20.12 24.25 -4.00
C LEU A 390 -21.60 24.45 -4.28
N LEU A 391 -22.44 24.29 -3.26
CA LEU A 391 -23.84 24.66 -3.30
C LEU A 391 -24.01 26.15 -3.01
N VAL A 392 -24.85 26.81 -3.78
CA VAL A 392 -25.24 28.19 -3.57
C VAL A 392 -26.77 28.30 -3.49
N ALA A 393 -27.25 29.21 -2.66
CA ALA A 393 -28.60 29.70 -2.73
C ALA A 393 -28.58 31.04 -3.48
N ASP A 394 -29.25 31.06 -4.61
CA ASP A 394 -29.37 32.19 -5.53
C ASP A 394 -30.73 32.88 -5.30
N CYS A 395 -30.67 34.18 -5.11
CA CYS A 395 -31.83 35.06 -5.04
C CYS A 395 -31.65 36.20 -6.07
N ASP A 396 -32.44 36.26 -7.11
CA ASP A 396 -32.39 37.27 -8.16
C ASP A 396 -30.98 37.48 -8.77
N SER A 397 -30.31 36.37 -9.09
CA SER A 397 -28.95 36.34 -9.66
C SER A 397 -27.84 36.77 -8.67
N GLN A 398 -28.12 36.79 -7.39
CA GLN A 398 -27.16 37.05 -6.32
C GLN A 398 -27.03 35.84 -5.38
N VAL A 399 -25.81 35.44 -5.11
CA VAL A 399 -25.56 34.38 -4.12
C VAL A 399 -25.72 34.94 -2.70
N VAL A 400 -26.78 34.50 -2.03
CA VAL A 400 -27.12 34.94 -0.65
C VAL A 400 -26.62 33.97 0.40
N TRP A 401 -26.31 32.71 0.01
CA TRP A 401 -25.76 31.70 0.88
C TRP A 401 -24.94 30.68 0.09
N MET A 402 -23.96 30.08 0.72
CA MET A 402 -23.19 28.99 0.16
C MET A 402 -22.64 28.03 1.20
N ALA A 403 -22.53 26.77 0.85
CA ALA A 403 -21.92 25.73 1.67
C ALA A 403 -21.05 24.76 0.85
N LEU A 404 -20.04 24.20 1.52
CA LEU A 404 -19.27 23.07 0.99
C LEU A 404 -20.10 21.77 0.99
N PRO A 405 -19.75 20.78 0.14
CA PRO A 405 -20.42 19.50 0.13
C PRO A 405 -20.49 18.81 1.50
N ALA A 406 -19.49 19.03 2.37
CA ALA A 406 -19.48 18.52 3.75
C ALA A 406 -20.45 19.23 4.71
N GLY A 407 -21.26 20.18 4.23
CA GLY A 407 -22.25 20.89 5.03
C GLY A 407 -21.72 22.08 5.82
N ASN A 408 -20.45 22.45 5.67
CA ASN A 408 -19.91 23.63 6.31
C ASN A 408 -20.36 24.88 5.57
N GLU A 409 -21.10 25.76 6.26
CA GLU A 409 -21.46 27.06 5.73
C GLU A 409 -20.20 27.89 5.52
N LEU A 410 -20.08 28.50 4.34
CA LEU A 410 -18.98 29.40 3.98
C LEU A 410 -19.37 30.87 4.03
N PHE A 411 -20.64 31.18 3.79
CA PHE A 411 -21.10 32.54 3.62
C PHE A 411 -22.63 32.61 3.73
N HIS A 412 -23.12 33.70 4.37
CA HIS A 412 -24.49 34.19 4.25
C HIS A 412 -24.49 35.69 4.12
N ALA A 413 -25.46 36.26 3.42
CA ALA A 413 -25.63 37.71 3.30
C ALA A 413 -26.07 38.30 4.67
N ARG A 414 -25.59 39.50 4.99
CA ARG A 414 -26.00 40.17 6.23
C ARG A 414 -27.50 40.52 6.19
N GLN A 415 -28.09 40.58 7.40
CA GLN A 415 -29.40 41.12 7.63
C GLN A 415 -29.54 42.52 6.99
N THR A 416 -30.48 42.63 6.08
CA THR A 416 -31.08 43.89 5.65
C THR A 416 -32.45 44.00 6.32
N ASP A 417 -33.04 45.17 6.41
CA ASP A 417 -34.39 45.40 7.02
C ASP A 417 -35.56 44.74 6.26
N ILE A 418 -35.29 43.74 5.43
CA ILE A 418 -36.23 42.95 4.65
C ILE A 418 -36.74 41.79 5.50
N ILE A 419 -38.00 41.41 5.33
CA ILE A 419 -38.58 40.17 5.92
C ILE A 419 -37.64 39.00 5.65
N GLN A 420 -37.22 38.29 6.70
CA GLN A 420 -36.23 37.24 6.63
C GLN A 420 -36.90 35.87 6.76
N ALA A 421 -36.35 34.90 6.06
CA ALA A 421 -36.61 33.49 6.24
C ALA A 421 -35.36 32.79 6.76
N VAL A 422 -35.52 31.57 7.23
CA VAL A 422 -34.41 30.73 7.71
C VAL A 422 -34.15 29.64 6.67
N LEU A 423 -33.02 29.71 5.99
CA LEU A 423 -32.50 28.61 5.20
C LEU A 423 -31.83 27.62 6.16
N ALA A 424 -32.33 26.40 6.20
CA ALA A 424 -31.82 25.37 7.10
C ALA A 424 -31.30 24.16 6.32
N LEU A 425 -30.23 23.55 6.81
CA LEU A 425 -29.60 22.37 6.25
C LEU A 425 -29.47 21.29 7.35
N LYS A 426 -29.86 20.05 7.01
CA LYS A 426 -29.75 18.90 7.89
C LYS A 426 -28.98 17.77 7.20
N LYS A 427 -28.06 17.12 7.93
CA LYS A 427 -27.34 15.95 7.42
C LYS A 427 -28.30 14.80 7.11
N PRO A 428 -27.91 13.83 6.26
CA PRO A 428 -28.67 12.59 6.13
C PRO A 428 -28.79 11.94 7.53
N ALA A 429 -29.93 11.35 7.83
CA ALA A 429 -30.03 10.51 9.03
C ALA A 429 -29.01 9.38 8.89
N ASP A 430 -28.15 9.17 9.90
CA ASP A 430 -27.32 7.99 9.96
C ASP A 430 -28.23 6.76 10.03
N ASP A 431 -28.12 5.86 9.03
CA ASP A 431 -28.89 4.60 8.97
C ASP A 431 -28.55 3.61 10.14
N SER A 432 -27.81 4.08 11.14
CA SER A 432 -27.34 3.27 12.28
C SER A 432 -28.27 3.27 13.51
N GLU A 433 -29.33 4.08 13.56
CA GLU A 433 -30.20 4.14 14.75
C GLU A 433 -31.48 3.30 14.67
N ASP A 434 -31.85 2.71 13.52
CA ASP A 434 -33.10 1.95 13.39
C ASP A 434 -33.00 0.42 13.62
N ASN A 435 -31.93 -0.08 14.25
CA ASN A 435 -31.79 -1.54 14.49
C ASN A 435 -31.77 -1.95 15.98
N ASN A 436 -32.34 -1.12 16.87
CA ASN A 436 -32.59 -1.52 18.28
C ASN A 436 -34.04 -1.33 18.64
N GLY A 437 -34.94 -2.14 18.07
CA GLY A 437 -36.32 -2.12 18.43
C GLY A 437 -37.17 -3.18 17.73
N LYS A 438 -36.83 -4.49 17.92
CA LYS A 438 -37.82 -5.58 17.99
C LYS A 438 -37.20 -6.85 18.58
#